data_b353a1611ed1faf7a71bbcfacd0f1c0f
#
_entry.id   b353a1611ed1faf7a71bbcfacd0f1c0f
#
_cell.length_a   1.000
_cell.length_b   1.000
_cell.length_c   1.000
_cell.angle_alpha   90.00
_cell.angle_beta   90.00
_cell.angle_gamma   90.00
#
_symmetry.space_group_name_H-M   'P 1'
#
loop_
_entity.id
_entity.type
_entity.pdbx_description
1 polymer ?
#
loop_
_entity_poly.entity_id
_entity_poly.type
_entity_poly.pdbx_seq_one_letter_code
_entity_poly.pdbx_strand_id
1 'polypeptide(L)'
;AIQMVLDADIPPADLGCLRYLGAGAAPLDPAVQRAFEERYGVPILLSYGATEFGGPVSAMTLELHATWGQKKFGSVGRALPGAQLRVVDPATGAVLPPGQEGILEVISPRIGPDWIRTSDIAVIDEDGFLFHRGRADGAIVRGGFKLLPETIERALLLHPAVAAAAVVGLADQRLGQVPAAVVQLT
;
A
#
# COMPACT_ATOMS: atom_id res chain seq x y z
N ALA A 1 -7.70 10.83 4.16
CA ALA A 1 -7.30 11.74 5.23
C ALA A 1 -6.41 12.87 4.72
N ILE A 2 -5.23 12.59 4.12
CA ILE A 2 -4.27 13.62 3.66
C ILE A 2 -4.91 14.55 2.62
N GLN A 3 -5.58 14.01 1.62
CA GLN A 3 -6.34 14.80 0.64
C GLN A 3 -7.37 15.71 1.31
N MET A 4 -8.08 15.22 2.33
CA MET A 4 -9.06 16.02 3.06
C MET A 4 -8.44 17.22 3.79
N VAL A 5 -7.20 17.09 4.27
CA VAL A 5 -6.46 18.20 4.89
C VAL A 5 -6.10 19.26 3.84
N LEU A 6 -5.69 18.81 2.65
CA LEU A 6 -5.44 19.70 1.52
C LEU A 6 -6.71 20.42 1.06
N ASP A 7 -7.81 19.67 0.92
CA ASP A 7 -9.12 20.21 0.48
C ASP A 7 -9.73 21.18 1.50
N ALA A 8 -9.47 20.97 2.79
CA ALA A 8 -9.93 21.84 3.86
C ALA A 8 -9.16 23.16 3.95
N ASP A 9 -8.13 23.33 3.14
CA ASP A 9 -7.30 24.55 3.02
C ASP A 9 -6.75 25.06 4.37
N ILE A 10 -6.37 24.11 5.24
CA ILE A 10 -5.86 24.42 6.58
C ILE A 10 -4.61 25.30 6.48
N PRO A 11 -4.51 26.41 7.24
CA PRO A 11 -3.31 27.23 7.25
C PRO A 11 -2.08 26.45 7.70
N PRO A 12 -0.91 26.58 7.05
CA PRO A 12 0.32 25.89 7.46
C PRO A 12 0.70 26.12 8.92
N ALA A 13 0.38 27.29 9.48
CA ALA A 13 0.65 27.63 10.88
C ALA A 13 -0.07 26.69 11.87
N ASP A 14 -1.25 26.19 11.50
CA ASP A 14 -2.04 25.29 12.36
C ASP A 14 -1.47 23.88 12.42
N LEU A 15 -0.65 23.50 11.44
CA LEU A 15 0.09 22.23 11.41
C LEU A 15 1.56 22.35 11.80
N GLY A 16 2.02 23.52 12.22
CA GLY A 16 3.41 23.81 12.57
C GLY A 16 3.97 23.01 13.75
N CYS A 17 3.11 22.35 14.53
CA CYS A 17 3.52 21.44 15.60
C CYS A 17 3.89 20.03 15.07
N LEU A 18 3.53 19.68 13.85
CA LEU A 18 3.81 18.38 13.27
C LEU A 18 5.28 18.30 12.83
N ARG A 19 5.96 17.25 13.26
CA ARG A 19 7.33 16.93 12.81
C ARG A 19 7.32 16.02 11.59
N TYR A 20 6.33 15.17 11.48
CA TYR A 20 6.09 14.28 10.36
C TYR A 20 4.64 13.75 10.42
N LEU A 21 4.21 13.15 9.33
CA LEU A 21 2.94 12.45 9.24
C LEU A 21 3.21 11.02 8.78
N GLY A 22 2.79 10.03 9.58
CA GLY A 22 2.89 8.61 9.21
C GLY A 22 1.73 8.21 8.31
N ALA A 23 2.01 7.51 7.20
CA ALA A 23 1.00 6.94 6.33
C ALA A 23 1.32 5.49 5.97
N GLY A 24 0.28 4.66 5.91
CA GLY A 24 0.38 3.23 5.59
C GLY A 24 -1.00 2.65 5.37
N ALA A 25 -1.11 1.32 5.30
CA ALA A 25 -2.34 0.55 5.10
C ALA A 25 -3.04 0.74 3.75
N ALA A 26 -2.82 1.84 3.05
CA ALA A 26 -3.34 2.08 1.70
C ALA A 26 -2.29 2.83 0.88
N PRO A 27 -2.27 2.64 -0.45
CA PRO A 27 -1.43 3.44 -1.33
C PRO A 27 -1.74 4.94 -1.17
N LEU A 28 -0.70 5.75 -1.11
CA LEU A 28 -0.81 7.21 -1.18
C LEU A 28 -0.40 7.67 -2.57
N ASP A 29 -1.25 8.47 -3.21
CA ASP A 29 -0.92 9.09 -4.49
C ASP A 29 0.33 9.97 -4.32
N PRO A 30 1.40 9.77 -5.10
CA PRO A 30 2.61 10.59 -5.03
C PRO A 30 2.34 12.08 -5.26
N ALA A 31 1.33 12.45 -6.06
CA ALA A 31 0.96 13.85 -6.27
C ALA A 31 0.38 14.47 -4.99
N VAL A 32 -0.46 13.71 -4.28
CA VAL A 32 -1.04 14.13 -2.98
C VAL A 32 0.05 14.24 -1.92
N GLN A 33 0.98 13.29 -1.88
CA GLN A 33 2.13 13.35 -0.97
C GLN A 33 2.95 14.62 -1.22
N ARG A 34 3.31 14.88 -2.48
CA ARG A 34 4.11 16.05 -2.87
C ARG A 34 3.40 17.35 -2.52
N ALA A 35 2.13 17.49 -2.88
CA ALA A 35 1.35 18.69 -2.59
C ALA A 35 1.27 18.97 -1.08
N PHE A 36 1.14 17.93 -0.25
CA PHE A 36 1.12 18.08 1.20
C PHE A 36 2.49 18.52 1.74
N GLU A 37 3.57 17.85 1.34
CA GLU A 37 4.92 18.15 1.80
C GLU A 37 5.36 19.57 1.37
N GLU A 38 5.04 19.97 0.13
CA GLU A 38 5.35 21.32 -0.38
C GLU A 38 4.56 22.41 0.36
N ARG A 39 3.29 22.16 0.64
CA ARG A 39 2.43 23.15 1.31
C ARG A 39 2.75 23.32 2.78
N TYR A 40 2.96 22.24 3.50
CA TYR A 40 3.09 22.28 4.96
C TYR A 40 4.53 22.13 5.48
N GLY A 41 5.48 21.76 4.64
CA GLY A 41 6.86 21.49 5.06
C GLY A 41 6.99 20.28 6.00
N VAL A 42 5.95 19.45 6.08
CA VAL A 42 5.86 18.28 6.97
C VAL A 42 6.06 17.01 6.13
N PRO A 43 7.11 16.22 6.37
CA PRO A 43 7.36 15.01 5.61
C PRO A 43 6.31 13.94 5.90
N ILE A 44 5.90 13.20 4.85
CA ILE A 44 5.06 12.02 4.98
C ILE A 44 5.94 10.77 4.96
N LEU A 45 5.93 10.04 6.06
CA LEU A 45 6.71 8.82 6.24
C LEU A 45 5.83 7.61 5.93
N LEU A 46 6.08 6.98 4.78
CA LEU A 46 5.32 5.82 4.34
C LEU A 46 5.80 4.55 5.05
N SER A 47 4.87 3.65 5.33
CA SER A 47 5.17 2.32 5.88
C SER A 47 4.34 1.25 5.17
N TYR A 48 4.88 0.02 5.16
CA TYR A 48 4.18 -1.15 4.65
C TYR A 48 4.08 -2.21 5.72
N GLY A 49 2.89 -2.80 5.83
CA GLY A 49 2.59 -3.89 6.73
C GLY A 49 1.17 -4.39 6.57
N ALA A 50 0.90 -5.51 7.21
CA ALA A 50 -0.41 -6.15 7.23
C ALA A 50 -0.62 -6.88 8.56
N THR A 51 -1.87 -7.26 8.85
CA THR A 51 -2.22 -8.06 10.03
C THR A 51 -1.50 -9.41 10.02
N GLU A 52 -1.30 -9.98 8.85
CA GLU A 52 -0.60 -11.24 8.61
C GLU A 52 0.86 -11.20 9.05
N PHE A 53 1.45 -10.02 9.16
CA PHE A 53 2.84 -9.80 9.62
C PHE A 53 2.92 -9.33 11.07
N GLY A 54 1.78 -9.17 11.74
CA GLY A 54 1.69 -8.55 13.06
C GLY A 54 1.99 -7.04 13.04
N GLY A 55 1.79 -6.38 11.91
CA GLY A 55 1.98 -4.94 11.73
C GLY A 55 3.02 -4.56 10.68
N PRO A 56 3.62 -3.35 10.75
CA PRO A 56 4.57 -2.88 9.77
C PRO A 56 5.87 -3.70 9.76
N VAL A 57 6.39 -3.97 8.55
CA VAL A 57 7.64 -4.68 8.28
C VAL A 57 8.64 -3.83 7.53
N SER A 58 8.21 -2.72 6.92
CA SER A 58 9.09 -1.67 6.39
C SER A 58 8.57 -0.29 6.70
N ALA A 59 9.47 0.68 6.79
CA ALA A 59 9.09 2.08 6.98
C ALA A 59 10.17 3.03 6.45
N MET A 60 9.72 4.18 5.96
CA MET A 60 10.52 5.37 5.81
C MET A 60 10.62 6.04 7.18
N THR A 61 11.80 6.04 7.78
CA THR A 61 12.06 6.75 9.04
C THR A 61 12.43 8.22 8.78
N LEU A 62 12.39 9.06 9.81
CA LEU A 62 12.87 10.46 9.68
C LEU A 62 14.33 10.53 9.21
N GLU A 63 15.18 9.64 9.70
CA GLU A 63 16.59 9.55 9.34
C GLU A 63 16.76 9.15 7.86
N LEU A 64 16.03 8.12 7.41
CA LEU A 64 16.02 7.72 6.00
C LEU A 64 15.46 8.84 5.12
N HIS A 65 14.39 9.50 5.56
CA HIS A 65 13.79 10.59 4.81
C HIS A 65 14.75 11.78 4.67
N ALA A 66 15.48 12.14 5.71
CA ALA A 66 16.45 13.23 5.66
C ALA A 66 17.55 13.01 4.58
N THR A 67 17.95 11.75 4.36
CA THR A 67 19.02 11.42 3.41
C THR A 67 18.49 11.04 2.03
N TRP A 68 17.34 10.35 2.00
CA TRP A 68 16.83 9.63 0.81
C TRP A 68 15.46 10.09 0.35
N GLY A 69 14.72 10.90 1.13
CA GLY A 69 13.32 11.22 0.88
C GLY A 69 13.02 11.67 -0.54
N GLN A 70 13.86 12.58 -1.09
CA GLN A 70 13.70 13.05 -2.47
C GLN A 70 14.09 11.99 -3.52
N LYS A 71 15.16 11.22 -3.27
CA LYS A 71 15.65 10.20 -4.22
C LYS A 71 14.76 8.96 -4.25
N LYS A 72 14.14 8.62 -3.11
CA LYS A 72 13.31 7.42 -2.91
C LYS A 72 11.85 7.79 -2.65
N PHE A 73 11.40 8.88 -3.27
CA PHE A 73 10.04 9.36 -3.14
C PHE A 73 9.01 8.27 -3.54
N GLY A 74 7.97 8.10 -2.73
CA GLY A 74 6.97 7.05 -2.91
C GLY A 74 7.38 5.66 -2.40
N SER A 75 8.61 5.49 -1.88
CA SER A 75 9.02 4.26 -1.21
C SER A 75 8.38 4.13 0.17
N VAL A 76 8.04 2.92 0.54
CA VAL A 76 7.62 2.55 1.90
C VAL A 76 8.82 2.24 2.82
N GLY A 77 9.99 2.74 2.46
CA GLY A 77 11.22 2.66 3.25
C GLY A 77 11.95 1.33 3.12
N ARG A 78 12.73 1.02 4.14
CA ARG A 78 13.53 -0.21 4.26
C ARG A 78 12.92 -1.17 5.28
N ALA A 79 13.36 -2.42 5.24
CA ALA A 79 12.98 -3.41 6.25
C ALA A 79 13.26 -2.90 7.66
N LEU A 80 12.30 -3.08 8.56
CA LEU A 80 12.46 -2.78 9.98
C LEU A 80 13.35 -3.82 10.65
N PRO A 81 13.96 -3.51 11.81
CA PRO A 81 14.83 -4.44 12.53
C PRO A 81 14.18 -5.81 12.74
N GLY A 82 14.88 -6.86 12.31
CA GLY A 82 14.44 -8.24 12.38
C GLY A 82 13.50 -8.69 11.25
N ALA A 83 12.90 -7.79 10.48
CA ALA A 83 12.16 -8.15 9.30
C ALA A 83 13.10 -8.41 8.12
N GLN A 84 12.72 -9.34 7.24
CA GLN A 84 13.39 -9.58 5.97
C GLN A 84 12.38 -9.49 4.84
N LEU A 85 12.83 -8.92 3.74
CA LEU A 85 11.99 -8.71 2.54
C LEU A 85 12.74 -9.27 1.34
N ARG A 86 12.01 -9.93 0.44
CA ARG A 86 12.52 -10.34 -0.87
C ARG A 86 11.41 -10.27 -1.90
N VAL A 87 11.81 -10.10 -3.14
CA VAL A 87 10.89 -10.17 -4.29
C VAL A 87 11.19 -11.45 -5.06
N VAL A 88 10.14 -12.16 -5.42
CA VAL A 88 10.26 -13.44 -6.13
C VAL A 88 9.46 -13.41 -7.42
N ASP A 89 9.94 -14.17 -8.38
CA ASP A 89 9.21 -14.42 -9.63
C ASP A 89 7.89 -15.14 -9.33
N PRO A 90 6.76 -14.64 -9.83
CA PRO A 90 5.45 -15.21 -9.51
C PRO A 90 5.26 -16.66 -10.00
N ALA A 91 5.90 -17.04 -11.11
CA ALA A 91 5.75 -18.35 -11.74
C ALA A 91 6.71 -19.39 -11.16
N THR A 92 7.96 -19.00 -10.91
CA THR A 92 9.03 -19.94 -10.49
C THR A 92 9.32 -19.90 -9.00
N GLY A 93 8.98 -18.81 -8.32
CA GLY A 93 9.35 -18.55 -6.92
C GLY A 93 10.83 -18.21 -6.73
N ALA A 94 11.60 -18.07 -7.80
CA ALA A 94 13.01 -17.68 -7.72
C ALA A 94 13.16 -16.24 -7.20
N VAL A 95 14.14 -16.02 -6.32
CA VAL A 95 14.43 -14.67 -5.82
C VAL A 95 14.94 -13.80 -6.97
N LEU A 96 14.33 -12.65 -7.14
CA LEU A 96 14.70 -11.68 -8.17
C LEU A 96 15.80 -10.73 -7.66
N PRO A 97 16.70 -10.29 -8.56
CA PRO A 97 17.69 -9.28 -8.23
C PRO A 97 17.03 -7.93 -7.96
N PRO A 98 17.72 -7.00 -7.28
CA PRO A 98 17.24 -5.64 -7.04
C PRO A 98 16.79 -4.96 -8.34
N GLY A 99 15.74 -4.15 -8.23
CA GLY A 99 15.16 -3.39 -9.33
C GLY A 99 14.14 -4.17 -10.19
N GLN A 100 14.02 -5.48 -10.01
CA GLN A 100 12.99 -6.27 -10.71
C GLN A 100 11.69 -6.35 -9.92
N GLU A 101 10.58 -6.33 -10.65
CA GLU A 101 9.24 -6.43 -10.10
C GLU A 101 8.79 -7.88 -9.96
N GLY A 102 8.15 -8.20 -8.85
CA GLY A 102 7.61 -9.53 -8.60
C GLY A 102 6.75 -9.56 -7.33
N ILE A 103 6.49 -10.74 -6.81
CA ILE A 103 5.71 -10.94 -5.58
C ILE A 103 6.60 -10.71 -4.37
N LEU A 104 6.11 -9.92 -3.43
CA LEU A 104 6.77 -9.67 -2.16
C LEU A 104 6.62 -10.87 -1.23
N GLU A 105 7.72 -11.30 -0.63
CA GLU A 105 7.75 -12.23 0.49
C GLU A 105 8.42 -11.58 1.70
N VAL A 106 7.91 -11.91 2.88
CA VAL A 106 8.26 -11.25 4.15
C VAL A 106 8.57 -12.28 5.21
N ILE A 107 9.65 -12.08 5.98
CA ILE A 107 9.80 -12.65 7.33
C ILE A 107 9.48 -11.54 8.33
N SER A 108 8.56 -11.81 9.24
CA SER A 108 8.26 -10.91 10.35
C SER A 108 8.67 -11.56 11.67
N PRO A 109 9.51 -10.89 12.48
CA PRO A 109 9.94 -11.42 13.78
C PRO A 109 8.79 -11.58 14.77
N ARG A 110 7.64 -10.96 14.49
CA ARG A 110 6.42 -11.08 15.30
C ARG A 110 5.62 -12.36 15.03
N ILE A 111 5.84 -12.96 13.86
CA ILE A 111 5.11 -14.16 13.40
C ILE A 111 5.99 -15.40 13.48
N GLY A 112 7.22 -15.32 12.98
CA GLY A 112 8.13 -16.46 12.98
C GLY A 112 9.23 -16.34 11.92
N PRO A 113 10.05 -17.40 11.78
CA PRO A 113 11.21 -17.40 10.89
C PRO A 113 10.87 -17.73 9.43
N ASP A 114 9.63 -18.10 9.14
CA ASP A 114 9.23 -18.56 7.81
C ASP A 114 8.88 -17.41 6.88
N TRP A 115 9.11 -17.58 5.58
CA TRP A 115 8.71 -16.65 4.55
C TRP A 115 7.19 -16.68 4.37
N ILE A 116 6.57 -15.53 4.55
CA ILE A 116 5.15 -15.30 4.26
C ILE A 116 5.07 -14.75 2.84
N ARG A 117 4.49 -15.52 1.91
CA ARG A 117 4.21 -15.05 0.57
C ARG A 117 2.98 -14.18 0.58
N THR A 118 3.09 -12.99 0.03
CA THR A 118 1.97 -12.04 -0.10
C THR A 118 1.34 -12.14 -1.48
N SER A 119 0.27 -11.40 -1.70
CA SER A 119 -0.25 -11.08 -3.04
C SER A 119 0.17 -9.67 -3.52
N ASP A 120 1.08 -9.02 -2.81
CA ASP A 120 1.54 -7.68 -3.18
C ASP A 120 2.67 -7.75 -4.20
N ILE A 121 2.55 -6.93 -5.25
CA ILE A 121 3.59 -6.72 -6.25
C ILE A 121 4.51 -5.61 -5.76
N ALA A 122 5.79 -5.84 -5.81
CA ALA A 122 6.78 -4.90 -5.29
C ALA A 122 8.09 -4.92 -6.06
N VAL A 123 8.88 -3.88 -5.83
CA VAL A 123 10.29 -3.78 -6.23
C VAL A 123 11.09 -3.43 -5.00
N ILE A 124 12.22 -4.10 -4.81
CA ILE A 124 13.26 -3.68 -3.86
C ILE A 124 14.44 -3.19 -4.71
N ASP A 125 14.84 -1.94 -4.51
CA ASP A 125 15.94 -1.37 -5.29
C ASP A 125 17.33 -1.75 -4.73
N GLU A 126 18.38 -1.31 -5.41
CA GLU A 126 19.78 -1.59 -5.04
C GLU A 126 20.17 -1.05 -3.65
N ASP A 127 19.48 -0.03 -3.17
CA ASP A 127 19.68 0.56 -1.85
C ASP A 127 18.80 -0.10 -0.77
N GLY A 128 18.00 -1.13 -1.12
CA GLY A 128 17.12 -1.87 -0.22
C GLY A 128 15.81 -1.16 0.10
N PHE A 129 15.41 -0.16 -0.69
CA PHE A 129 14.11 0.50 -0.53
C PHE A 129 13.00 -0.27 -1.22
N LEU A 130 11.91 -0.49 -0.51
CA LEU A 130 10.72 -1.17 -0.98
C LEU A 130 9.77 -0.18 -1.65
N PHE A 131 9.34 -0.51 -2.88
CA PHE A 131 8.29 0.18 -3.62
C PHE A 131 7.13 -0.77 -3.85
N HIS A 132 5.99 -0.50 -3.25
CA HIS A 132 4.75 -1.23 -3.48
C HIS A 132 4.14 -0.82 -4.83
N ARG A 133 3.76 -1.80 -5.68
CA ARG A 133 3.26 -1.57 -7.05
C ARG A 133 1.78 -1.91 -7.21
N GLY A 134 1.19 -2.57 -6.24
CA GLY A 134 -0.20 -3.01 -6.28
C GLY A 134 -0.37 -4.43 -5.76
N ARG A 135 -1.46 -5.08 -6.14
CA ARG A 135 -1.75 -6.46 -5.75
C ARG A 135 -1.96 -7.35 -6.96
N ALA A 136 -1.42 -8.56 -6.89
CA ALA A 136 -1.58 -9.57 -7.92
C ALA A 136 -2.97 -10.24 -7.87
N ASP A 137 -3.61 -10.27 -6.70
CA ASP A 137 -4.92 -10.92 -6.49
C ASP A 137 -6.12 -10.00 -6.79
N GLY A 138 -5.87 -8.81 -7.30
CA GLY A 138 -6.94 -7.87 -7.62
C GLY A 138 -7.73 -7.33 -6.44
N ALA A 139 -7.30 -7.57 -5.20
CA ALA A 139 -8.01 -7.06 -4.02
C ALA A 139 -8.21 -5.54 -4.10
N ILE A 140 -9.44 -5.12 -3.87
CA ILE A 140 -9.86 -3.72 -3.92
C ILE A 140 -9.49 -3.05 -2.61
N VAL A 141 -8.65 -2.02 -2.65
CA VAL A 141 -8.24 -1.28 -1.45
C VAL A 141 -9.10 -0.02 -1.32
N ARG A 142 -10.15 -0.10 -0.49
CA ARG A 142 -11.10 1.00 -0.25
C ARG A 142 -10.84 1.66 1.11
N GLY A 143 -10.26 2.84 1.10
CA GLY A 143 -10.02 3.62 2.34
C GLY A 143 -9.19 2.89 3.39
N GLY A 144 -8.24 2.04 2.97
CA GLY A 144 -7.40 1.20 3.82
C GLY A 144 -7.97 -0.19 4.11
N PHE A 145 -9.24 -0.46 3.76
CA PHE A 145 -9.83 -1.78 3.87
C PHE A 145 -9.60 -2.58 2.61
N LYS A 146 -9.12 -3.80 2.75
CA LYS A 146 -8.94 -4.77 1.67
C LYS A 146 -10.27 -5.50 1.46
N LEU A 147 -10.85 -5.36 0.28
CA LEU A 147 -12.07 -6.04 -0.13
C LEU A 147 -11.72 -7.09 -1.16
N LEU A 148 -12.07 -8.33 -0.91
CA LEU A 148 -11.91 -9.39 -1.89
C LEU A 148 -13.09 -9.37 -2.86
N PRO A 149 -12.85 -9.21 -4.17
CA PRO A 149 -13.90 -9.24 -5.19
C PRO A 149 -14.83 -10.45 -5.03
N GLU A 150 -14.27 -11.63 -4.82
CA GLU A 150 -15.00 -12.89 -4.69
C GLU A 150 -15.97 -12.90 -3.48
N THR A 151 -15.66 -12.13 -2.43
CA THR A 151 -16.56 -12.02 -1.26
C THR A 151 -17.79 -11.20 -1.62
N ILE A 152 -17.62 -10.14 -2.40
CA ILE A 152 -18.73 -9.30 -2.87
C ILE A 152 -19.52 -10.04 -3.93
N GLU A 153 -18.87 -10.73 -4.87
CA GLU A 153 -19.52 -11.56 -5.90
C GLU A 153 -20.42 -12.63 -5.27
N ARG A 154 -19.90 -13.35 -4.27
CA ARG A 154 -20.72 -14.33 -3.51
C ARG A 154 -21.92 -13.71 -2.84
N ALA A 155 -21.78 -12.52 -2.25
CA ALA A 155 -22.90 -11.83 -1.63
C ALA A 155 -23.97 -11.42 -2.66
N LEU A 156 -23.54 -10.96 -3.85
CA LEU A 156 -24.45 -10.62 -4.95
C LEU A 156 -25.19 -11.85 -5.49
N LEU A 157 -24.50 -12.99 -5.61
CA LEU A 157 -25.08 -14.26 -6.08
C LEU A 157 -26.11 -14.86 -5.12
N LEU A 158 -26.20 -14.39 -3.85
CA LEU A 158 -27.29 -14.80 -2.94
C LEU A 158 -28.65 -14.21 -3.37
N HIS A 159 -28.65 -13.17 -4.19
CA HIS A 159 -29.90 -12.60 -4.67
C HIS A 159 -30.48 -13.44 -5.82
N PRO A 160 -31.76 -13.87 -5.76
CA PRO A 160 -32.34 -14.80 -6.72
C PRO A 160 -32.42 -14.30 -8.16
N ALA A 161 -32.37 -12.99 -8.37
CA ALA A 161 -32.36 -12.37 -9.69
C ALA A 161 -30.95 -12.23 -10.30
N VAL A 162 -29.87 -12.66 -9.62
CA VAL A 162 -28.50 -12.54 -10.10
C VAL A 162 -27.99 -13.90 -10.53
N ALA A 163 -27.76 -14.05 -11.85
CA ALA A 163 -27.21 -15.27 -12.43
C ALA A 163 -25.68 -15.31 -12.41
N ALA A 164 -25.03 -14.14 -12.59
CA ALA A 164 -23.57 -14.02 -12.51
C ALA A 164 -23.19 -12.62 -12.00
N ALA A 165 -22.04 -12.52 -11.34
CA ALA A 165 -21.47 -11.26 -10.88
C ALA A 165 -19.96 -11.27 -11.10
N ALA A 166 -19.41 -10.11 -11.49
CA ALA A 166 -17.98 -9.84 -11.51
C ALA A 166 -17.73 -8.49 -10.84
N VAL A 167 -16.73 -8.43 -9.97
CA VAL A 167 -16.40 -7.23 -9.19
C VAL A 167 -14.98 -6.77 -9.49
N VAL A 168 -14.84 -5.47 -9.76
CA VAL A 168 -13.55 -4.82 -10.03
C VAL A 168 -13.38 -3.56 -9.18
N GLY A 169 -12.13 -3.17 -8.92
CA GLY A 169 -11.82 -1.90 -8.30
C GLY A 169 -11.82 -0.77 -9.34
N LEU A 170 -12.65 0.24 -9.15
CA LEU A 170 -12.54 1.49 -9.89
C LEU A 170 -11.76 2.51 -9.06
N ALA A 171 -10.93 3.31 -9.74
CA ALA A 171 -10.18 4.38 -9.09
C ALA A 171 -11.14 5.41 -8.46
N ASP A 172 -10.87 5.81 -7.23
CA ASP A 172 -11.59 6.84 -6.50
C ASP A 172 -10.59 7.77 -5.80
N GLN A 173 -10.73 9.07 -6.02
CA GLN A 173 -9.79 10.07 -5.50
C GLN A 173 -9.70 10.11 -3.97
N ARG A 174 -10.78 9.79 -3.28
CA ARG A 174 -10.86 9.86 -1.82
C ARG A 174 -10.51 8.53 -1.15
N LEU A 175 -10.93 7.43 -1.74
CA LEU A 175 -10.85 6.10 -1.13
C LEU A 175 -9.78 5.20 -1.76
N GLY A 176 -9.08 5.68 -2.79
CA GLY A 176 -8.13 4.93 -3.58
C GLY A 176 -8.86 4.06 -4.61
N GLN A 177 -9.68 3.14 -4.17
CA GLN A 177 -10.56 2.34 -5.02
C GLN A 177 -11.97 2.24 -4.40
N VAL A 178 -12.96 2.01 -5.27
CA VAL A 178 -14.31 1.59 -4.87
C VAL A 178 -14.69 0.33 -5.66
N PRO A 179 -15.38 -0.63 -5.04
CA PRO A 179 -15.87 -1.80 -5.75
C PRO A 179 -16.98 -1.40 -6.73
N ALA A 180 -16.88 -1.87 -7.96
CA ALA A 180 -17.92 -1.81 -8.95
C ALA A 180 -18.26 -3.22 -9.41
N ALA A 181 -19.55 -3.52 -9.48
CA ALA A 181 -20.04 -4.83 -9.88
C ALA A 181 -20.74 -4.75 -11.23
N VAL A 182 -20.47 -5.73 -12.09
CA VAL A 182 -21.27 -6.06 -13.24
C VAL A 182 -22.05 -7.32 -12.92
N VAL A 183 -23.38 -7.28 -13.08
CA VAL A 183 -24.26 -8.42 -12.80
C VAL A 183 -25.03 -8.83 -14.04
N GLN A 184 -25.19 -10.14 -14.20
CA GLN A 184 -26.08 -10.72 -15.17
C GLN A 184 -27.35 -11.14 -14.42
N LEU A 185 -28.50 -10.72 -14.91
CA LEU A 185 -29.78 -11.11 -14.34
C LEU A 185 -30.25 -12.45 -14.93
N THR A 186 -31.04 -13.19 -14.14
CA THR A 186 -31.69 -14.44 -14.55
C THR A 186 -32.81 -14.20 -15.58
#